data_4f69495c94f39be76730a5288d0fcc29
#
_entry.id   4f69495c94f39be76730a5288d0fcc29
#
_cell.length_a   1.000
_cell.length_b   1.000
_cell.length_c   1.000
_cell.angle_alpha   90.00
_cell.angle_beta   90.00
_cell.angle_gamma   90.00
#
_symmetry.space_group_name_H-M   'P 1'
#
loop_
_entity.id
_entity.type
_entity.pdbx_description
1 polymer ?
#
loop_
_entity_poly.entity_id
_entity_poly.type
_entity_poly.pdbx_seq_one_letter_code
_entity_poly.pdbx_strand_id
1 'polypeptide(L)'
;MPRIKDIKKVLVIGSGPIIIGQAAEFDYAGTQACRSLKEEGLEVVLLNSNPATIMTDKDIADRVYIEPLTVEVVEQLILKEKPDSVLPTLGGQAALNLAMELDENGFLERNNVRLIGTTSETIKKAEDRLEFKMTMEKIGEPCAASKVVKDVQAGIEFAESIGYPVVLRPAYTLGGSGGGIADNRTELVEILENGLRLSRVGEVLVERCIAGWKEIEYEVMRDSNGNCITVCNMENLDPVGVHTGDSIVVAPSQTLSDKEYQMLRTSALNIISELNITGGCNVQYALNPDSFEYCVIEVNPRVSRSSALASKATGYPIAKVAAKIALGYTLDEIKNAVTKKTYASFEPMLDYCVVKIPRLPFDKFISAKRTLTTQMKATGEVMSICDNFEGALMKAIRSLEQHVDSLMSYDFSYLKGEELLEELKVVDDRRIWKIAEAIRQGISYEDIHRITKIDNWFIDKIAILVEMEQKLKTEELTAETLKEAKRLEFPDNVIAELTGKTEREIHDLRHDNGITASYKMVDTCAAEFAAETPYYYSVFGSENEVVETSGKKKVLVLGSGPIRIGQGIV
;
A
#
# COMPACT_ATOMS: atom_id res chain seq x y z
N MET A 1 -0.28 -31.29 -10.21
CA MET A 1 1.11 -31.72 -10.00
C MET A 1 1.85 -30.53 -9.46
N PRO A 2 2.52 -30.66 -8.35
CA PRO A 2 2.98 -29.51 -7.58
C PRO A 2 4.08 -28.72 -8.28
N ARG A 3 4.80 -29.06 -9.24
CA ARG A 3 5.91 -28.32 -9.83
C ARG A 3 6.11 -28.64 -11.30
N ILE A 4 6.41 -27.62 -12.10
CA ILE A 4 6.84 -27.79 -13.48
C ILE A 4 8.23 -28.43 -13.49
N LYS A 5 8.33 -29.70 -13.84
CA LYS A 5 9.53 -30.54 -13.66
C LYS A 5 10.71 -30.20 -14.55
N ASP A 6 10.49 -29.52 -15.65
CA ASP A 6 11.50 -29.13 -16.63
C ASP A 6 12.21 -27.82 -16.30
N ILE A 7 11.74 -27.07 -15.28
CA ILE A 7 12.42 -25.88 -14.77
C ILE A 7 13.48 -26.31 -13.74
N LYS A 8 14.73 -25.95 -13.99
CA LYS A 8 15.89 -26.22 -13.13
C LYS A 8 16.64 -24.96 -12.75
N LYS A 9 16.66 -23.96 -13.63
CA LYS A 9 17.39 -22.72 -13.47
C LYS A 9 16.49 -21.52 -13.81
N VAL A 10 16.40 -20.57 -12.89
CA VAL A 10 15.55 -19.38 -13.04
C VAL A 10 16.38 -18.10 -12.99
N LEU A 11 16.19 -17.22 -13.95
CA LEU A 11 16.68 -15.84 -13.90
C LEU A 11 15.62 -14.96 -13.22
N VAL A 12 15.97 -14.37 -12.08
CA VAL A 12 15.15 -13.39 -11.37
C VAL A 12 15.65 -11.99 -11.73
N ILE A 13 14.77 -11.11 -12.16
CA ILE A 13 15.10 -9.72 -12.45
C ILE A 13 14.68 -8.87 -11.26
N GLY A 14 15.63 -8.14 -10.66
CA GLY A 14 15.41 -7.24 -9.54
C GLY A 14 14.82 -5.89 -9.97
N SER A 15 14.58 -5.03 -8.99
CA SER A 15 13.89 -3.75 -9.17
C SER A 15 14.79 -2.56 -9.53
N GLY A 16 16.10 -2.77 -9.54
CA GLY A 16 17.04 -1.67 -9.75
C GLY A 16 17.23 -0.77 -8.51
N PRO A 17 17.64 0.49 -8.69
CA PRO A 17 17.83 1.42 -7.59
C PRO A 17 16.51 1.80 -6.93
N ILE A 18 16.59 2.18 -5.64
CA ILE A 18 15.44 2.72 -4.93
C ILE A 18 15.15 4.13 -5.44
N ILE A 19 13.93 4.33 -5.94
CA ILE A 19 13.42 5.61 -6.40
C ILE A 19 12.07 5.91 -5.75
N ILE A 20 11.67 7.18 -5.71
CA ILE A 20 10.31 7.55 -5.29
C ILE A 20 9.30 6.84 -6.23
N GLY A 21 8.35 6.12 -5.64
CA GLY A 21 7.37 5.32 -6.39
C GLY A 21 7.74 3.86 -6.59
N GLN A 22 9.00 3.47 -6.44
CA GLN A 22 9.47 2.08 -6.55
C GLN A 22 10.60 1.86 -5.54
N ALA A 23 10.22 1.54 -4.31
CA ALA A 23 11.12 1.50 -3.18
C ALA A 23 11.49 0.07 -2.74
N ALA A 24 11.96 -0.07 -1.50
CA ALA A 24 12.56 -1.29 -0.96
C ALA A 24 11.61 -2.47 -0.74
N GLU A 25 10.32 -2.28 -0.88
CA GLU A 25 9.34 -3.38 -0.84
C GLU A 25 9.61 -4.44 -1.90
N PHE A 26 10.19 -4.06 -3.04
CA PHE A 26 10.60 -5.01 -4.08
C PHE A 26 11.86 -5.79 -3.71
N ASP A 27 12.74 -5.23 -2.87
CA ASP A 27 13.88 -5.96 -2.30
C ASP A 27 13.39 -7.13 -1.43
N TYR A 28 12.39 -6.88 -0.60
CA TYR A 28 11.75 -7.94 0.18
C TYR A 28 11.12 -8.99 -0.72
N ALA A 29 10.34 -8.57 -1.72
CA ALA A 29 9.64 -9.48 -2.63
C ALA A 29 10.62 -10.34 -3.44
N GLY A 30 11.65 -9.75 -4.04
CA GLY A 30 12.67 -10.47 -4.80
C GLY A 30 13.52 -11.41 -3.95
N THR A 31 13.89 -10.99 -2.72
CA THR A 31 14.60 -11.85 -1.76
C THR A 31 13.76 -13.07 -1.40
N GLN A 32 12.48 -12.89 -1.09
CA GLN A 32 11.58 -14.00 -0.75
C GLN A 32 11.36 -14.93 -1.95
N ALA A 33 11.32 -14.39 -3.17
CA ALA A 33 11.26 -15.20 -4.39
C ALA A 33 12.49 -16.07 -4.55
N CYS A 34 13.69 -15.50 -4.51
CA CYS A 34 14.94 -16.25 -4.61
C CYS A 34 15.02 -17.38 -3.57
N ARG A 35 14.67 -17.07 -2.31
CA ARG A 35 14.63 -18.08 -1.25
C ARG A 35 13.63 -19.20 -1.54
N SER A 36 12.42 -18.84 -1.98
CA SER A 36 11.39 -19.82 -2.31
C SER A 36 11.79 -20.73 -3.46
N LEU A 37 12.44 -20.21 -4.50
CA LEU A 37 12.99 -20.98 -5.61
C LEU A 37 14.10 -21.92 -5.16
N LYS A 38 15.02 -21.47 -4.31
CA LYS A 38 16.09 -22.32 -3.73
C LYS A 38 15.54 -23.40 -2.80
N GLU A 39 14.51 -23.12 -2.00
CA GLU A 39 13.80 -24.11 -1.18
C GLU A 39 13.23 -25.25 -2.04
N GLU A 40 12.83 -24.96 -3.30
CA GLU A 40 12.38 -25.96 -4.28
C GLU A 40 13.54 -26.65 -5.01
N GLY A 41 14.79 -26.36 -4.67
CA GLY A 41 15.99 -26.99 -5.25
C GLY A 41 16.34 -26.50 -6.66
N LEU A 42 15.97 -25.27 -7.01
CA LEU A 42 16.31 -24.65 -8.30
C LEU A 42 17.61 -23.85 -8.18
N GLU A 43 18.36 -23.78 -9.26
CA GLU A 43 19.46 -22.84 -9.41
C GLU A 43 18.89 -21.45 -9.70
N VAL A 44 19.28 -20.46 -8.92
CA VAL A 44 18.76 -19.08 -9.01
C VAL A 44 19.88 -18.15 -9.48
N VAL A 45 19.65 -17.49 -10.59
CA VAL A 45 20.48 -16.38 -11.09
C VAL A 45 19.72 -15.09 -10.84
N LEU A 46 20.34 -14.13 -10.19
CA LEU A 46 19.76 -12.82 -9.92
C LEU A 46 20.48 -11.73 -10.70
N LEU A 47 19.71 -10.88 -11.36
CA LEU A 47 20.18 -9.63 -11.95
C LEU A 47 19.59 -8.45 -11.18
N ASN A 48 20.42 -7.56 -10.65
CA ASN A 48 20.00 -6.30 -10.09
C ASN A 48 21.13 -5.26 -10.21
N SER A 49 20.80 -4.01 -10.51
CA SER A 49 21.78 -2.93 -10.60
C SER A 49 22.10 -2.27 -9.25
N ASN A 50 21.31 -2.52 -8.22
CA ASN A 50 21.52 -1.98 -6.89
C ASN A 50 22.45 -2.90 -6.06
N PRO A 51 23.67 -2.46 -5.67
CA PRO A 51 24.56 -3.27 -4.86
C PRO A 51 24.22 -3.23 -3.36
N ALA A 52 23.42 -2.25 -2.93
CA ALA A 52 23.10 -1.99 -1.53
C ALA A 52 21.73 -2.56 -1.13
N THR A 53 21.40 -3.74 -1.61
CA THR A 53 20.16 -4.43 -1.30
C THR A 53 20.44 -5.82 -0.75
N ILE A 54 19.62 -6.27 0.21
CA ILE A 54 19.68 -7.63 0.74
C ILE A 54 19.49 -8.69 -0.37
N MET A 55 18.78 -8.33 -1.46
CA MET A 55 18.56 -9.22 -2.61
C MET A 55 19.87 -9.66 -3.26
N THR A 56 20.89 -8.79 -3.30
CA THR A 56 22.21 -9.06 -3.89
C THR A 56 23.20 -9.69 -2.90
N ASP A 57 22.78 -10.03 -1.68
CA ASP A 57 23.61 -10.77 -0.74
C ASP A 57 23.95 -12.16 -1.31
N LYS A 58 25.20 -12.59 -1.08
CA LYS A 58 25.77 -13.83 -1.62
C LYS A 58 24.99 -15.11 -1.30
N ASP A 59 24.21 -15.10 -0.22
CA ASP A 59 23.47 -16.26 0.25
C ASP A 59 22.02 -16.32 -0.33
N ILE A 60 21.58 -15.28 -1.03
CA ILE A 60 20.20 -15.18 -1.56
C ILE A 60 20.05 -15.93 -2.87
N ALA A 61 20.97 -15.78 -3.83
CA ALA A 61 20.95 -16.48 -5.11
C ALA A 61 22.25 -17.28 -5.31
N ASP A 62 22.26 -18.25 -6.24
CA ASP A 62 23.45 -19.03 -6.55
C ASP A 62 24.45 -18.20 -7.37
N ARG A 63 23.94 -17.25 -8.16
CA ARG A 63 24.73 -16.24 -8.87
C ARG A 63 24.04 -14.90 -8.85
N VAL A 64 24.81 -13.86 -8.55
CA VAL A 64 24.34 -12.46 -8.51
C VAL A 64 25.11 -11.66 -9.55
N TYR A 65 24.37 -11.02 -10.46
CA TYR A 65 24.91 -10.09 -11.44
C TYR A 65 24.50 -8.67 -11.06
N ILE A 66 25.48 -7.81 -10.79
CA ILE A 66 25.28 -6.39 -10.53
C ILE A 66 25.58 -5.65 -11.83
N GLU A 67 24.55 -5.52 -12.66
CA GLU A 67 24.64 -4.97 -14.01
C GLU A 67 23.43 -4.07 -14.30
N PRO A 68 23.52 -3.20 -15.31
CA PRO A 68 22.39 -2.38 -15.74
C PRO A 68 21.17 -3.22 -16.13
N LEU A 69 19.98 -2.75 -15.76
CA LEU A 69 18.72 -3.37 -16.14
C LEU A 69 18.31 -2.90 -17.55
N THR A 70 18.97 -3.46 -18.57
CA THR A 70 18.67 -3.20 -19.99
C THR A 70 18.42 -4.52 -20.72
N VAL A 71 17.71 -4.45 -21.84
CA VAL A 71 17.41 -5.63 -22.68
C VAL A 71 18.68 -6.34 -23.13
N GLU A 72 19.68 -5.59 -23.59
CA GLU A 72 20.95 -6.13 -24.07
C GLU A 72 21.69 -6.91 -22.98
N VAL A 73 21.70 -6.40 -21.75
CA VAL A 73 22.35 -7.09 -20.62
C VAL A 73 21.59 -8.37 -20.28
N VAL A 74 20.26 -8.32 -20.25
CA VAL A 74 19.44 -9.51 -19.96
C VAL A 74 19.62 -10.57 -21.05
N GLU A 75 19.66 -10.18 -22.33
CA GLU A 75 19.93 -11.08 -23.46
C GLU A 75 21.31 -11.75 -23.31
N GLN A 76 22.36 -10.98 -23.01
CA GLN A 76 23.71 -11.52 -22.77
C GLN A 76 23.75 -12.52 -21.60
N LEU A 77 23.04 -12.21 -20.50
CA LEU A 77 22.96 -13.10 -19.36
C LEU A 77 22.19 -14.38 -19.66
N ILE A 78 21.11 -14.31 -20.42
CA ILE A 78 20.36 -15.49 -20.87
C ILE A 78 21.23 -16.38 -21.74
N LEU A 79 21.98 -15.83 -22.69
CA LEU A 79 22.90 -16.60 -23.54
C LEU A 79 24.03 -17.24 -22.74
N LYS A 80 24.54 -16.55 -21.72
CA LYS A 80 25.63 -17.02 -20.84
C LYS A 80 25.16 -18.09 -19.85
N GLU A 81 24.08 -17.78 -19.12
CA GLU A 81 23.60 -18.62 -18.01
C GLU A 81 22.67 -19.72 -18.44
N LYS A 82 22.00 -19.57 -19.61
CA LYS A 82 21.03 -20.51 -20.18
C LYS A 82 19.97 -20.95 -19.16
N PRO A 83 19.23 -19.98 -18.55
CA PRO A 83 18.15 -20.32 -17.65
C PRO A 83 16.99 -20.97 -18.42
N ASP A 84 16.23 -21.83 -17.75
CA ASP A 84 15.01 -22.42 -18.32
C ASP A 84 13.85 -21.41 -18.33
N SER A 85 13.93 -20.43 -17.43
CA SER A 85 12.86 -19.44 -17.27
C SER A 85 13.33 -18.11 -16.68
N VAL A 86 12.51 -17.08 -16.88
CA VAL A 86 12.65 -15.73 -16.31
C VAL A 86 11.44 -15.44 -15.42
N LEU A 87 11.69 -14.93 -14.21
CA LEU A 87 10.67 -14.47 -13.25
C LEU A 87 10.77 -12.96 -13.02
N PRO A 88 9.92 -12.12 -13.66
CA PRO A 88 9.97 -10.66 -13.53
C PRO A 88 8.99 -10.09 -12.50
N THR A 89 7.94 -10.82 -12.11
CA THR A 89 6.78 -10.30 -11.38
C THR A 89 7.06 -9.81 -9.96
N LEU A 90 8.28 -10.02 -9.47
CA LEU A 90 8.74 -9.66 -8.13
C LEU A 90 9.81 -8.55 -8.14
N GLY A 91 10.16 -8.03 -9.33
CA GLY A 91 11.13 -6.94 -9.53
C GLY A 91 10.50 -5.59 -9.91
N GLY A 92 9.20 -5.40 -9.65
CA GLY A 92 8.49 -4.17 -9.96
C GLY A 92 8.33 -3.90 -11.46
N GLN A 93 7.99 -2.65 -11.80
CA GLN A 93 7.70 -2.25 -13.18
C GLN A 93 8.90 -2.39 -14.12
N ALA A 94 10.11 -2.10 -13.62
CA ALA A 94 11.32 -2.20 -14.44
C ALA A 94 11.54 -3.62 -14.96
N ALA A 95 11.37 -4.63 -14.09
CA ALA A 95 11.51 -6.03 -14.47
C ALA A 95 10.41 -6.50 -15.45
N LEU A 96 9.16 -6.04 -15.25
CA LEU A 96 8.06 -6.34 -16.16
C LEU A 96 8.31 -5.77 -17.56
N ASN A 97 8.73 -4.51 -17.66
CA ASN A 97 9.00 -3.86 -18.93
C ASN A 97 10.08 -4.61 -19.73
N LEU A 98 11.17 -5.02 -19.06
CA LEU A 98 12.23 -5.81 -19.69
C LEU A 98 11.73 -7.17 -20.18
N ALA A 99 10.91 -7.84 -19.37
CA ALA A 99 10.36 -9.13 -19.75
C ALA A 99 9.40 -9.03 -20.95
N MET A 100 8.57 -7.98 -20.99
CA MET A 100 7.69 -7.66 -22.12
C MET A 100 8.49 -7.46 -23.41
N GLU A 101 9.53 -6.64 -23.38
CA GLU A 101 10.35 -6.34 -24.55
C GLU A 101 11.10 -7.58 -25.06
N LEU A 102 11.61 -8.43 -24.17
CA LEU A 102 12.25 -9.70 -24.51
C LEU A 102 11.28 -10.72 -25.13
N ASP A 103 10.02 -10.72 -24.69
CA ASP A 103 8.99 -11.59 -25.23
C ASP A 103 8.49 -11.09 -26.59
N GLU A 104 8.17 -9.80 -26.69
CA GLU A 104 7.67 -9.16 -27.91
C GLU A 104 8.69 -9.22 -29.08
N ASN A 105 9.99 -9.08 -28.79
CA ASN A 105 11.04 -9.21 -29.81
C ASN A 105 11.34 -10.69 -30.17
N GLY A 106 10.67 -11.66 -29.52
CA GLY A 106 10.80 -13.09 -29.73
C GLY A 106 12.12 -13.68 -29.21
N PHE A 107 12.89 -12.97 -28.40
CA PHE A 107 14.17 -13.44 -27.87
C PHE A 107 14.02 -14.64 -26.94
N LEU A 108 13.02 -14.61 -26.06
CA LEU A 108 12.76 -15.70 -25.11
C LEU A 108 12.41 -17.02 -25.85
N GLU A 109 11.52 -16.94 -26.84
CA GLU A 109 11.13 -18.10 -27.65
C GLU A 109 12.32 -18.70 -28.43
N ARG A 110 13.10 -17.83 -29.09
CA ARG A 110 14.29 -18.27 -29.86
C ARG A 110 15.35 -18.98 -28.99
N ASN A 111 15.39 -18.71 -27.70
CA ASN A 111 16.35 -19.29 -26.76
C ASN A 111 15.72 -20.37 -25.86
N ASN A 112 14.47 -20.78 -26.11
CA ASN A 112 13.71 -21.74 -25.30
C ASN A 112 13.64 -21.34 -23.81
N VAL A 113 13.48 -20.04 -23.50
CA VAL A 113 13.33 -19.50 -22.15
C VAL A 113 11.87 -19.19 -21.90
N ARG A 114 11.32 -19.71 -20.83
CA ARG A 114 9.91 -19.52 -20.46
C ARG A 114 9.76 -18.29 -19.57
N LEU A 115 8.81 -17.43 -19.89
CA LEU A 115 8.34 -16.41 -18.94
C LEU A 115 7.41 -17.10 -17.93
N ILE A 116 7.74 -17.05 -16.64
CA ILE A 116 6.95 -17.65 -15.57
C ILE A 116 6.33 -16.58 -14.66
N GLY A 117 5.19 -16.91 -14.05
CA GLY A 117 4.32 -15.96 -13.37
C GLY A 117 3.30 -15.36 -14.35
N THR A 118 3.15 -14.06 -14.36
CA THR A 118 2.22 -13.36 -15.26
C THR A 118 2.76 -13.31 -16.69
N THR A 119 1.92 -13.60 -17.68
CA THR A 119 2.28 -13.58 -19.11
C THR A 119 2.33 -12.17 -19.67
N SER A 120 3.05 -11.98 -20.79
CA SER A 120 3.10 -10.68 -21.48
C SER A 120 1.74 -10.20 -21.96
N GLU A 121 0.88 -11.10 -22.45
CA GLU A 121 -0.51 -10.79 -22.83
C GLU A 121 -1.31 -10.25 -21.64
N THR A 122 -1.19 -10.88 -20.48
CA THR A 122 -1.86 -10.44 -19.25
C THR A 122 -1.36 -9.07 -18.78
N ILE A 123 -0.03 -8.86 -18.81
CA ILE A 123 0.57 -7.56 -18.45
C ILE A 123 0.04 -6.47 -19.37
N LYS A 124 0.01 -6.71 -20.68
CA LYS A 124 -0.50 -5.76 -21.67
C LYS A 124 -1.97 -5.41 -21.41
N LYS A 125 -2.83 -6.40 -21.20
CA LYS A 125 -4.25 -6.17 -20.89
C LYS A 125 -4.48 -5.38 -19.60
N ALA A 126 -3.61 -5.53 -18.61
CA ALA A 126 -3.73 -4.83 -17.34
C ALA A 126 -3.16 -3.40 -17.38
N GLU A 127 -2.12 -3.14 -18.19
CA GLU A 127 -1.40 -1.86 -18.20
C GLU A 127 -1.77 -0.94 -19.36
N ASP A 128 -2.19 -1.49 -20.51
CA ASP A 128 -2.72 -0.69 -21.61
C ASP A 128 -4.13 -0.21 -21.25
N ARG A 129 -4.32 1.10 -21.20
CA ARG A 129 -5.59 1.73 -20.76
C ARG A 129 -6.80 1.31 -21.61
N LEU A 130 -6.61 1.16 -22.92
CA LEU A 130 -7.70 0.80 -23.82
C LEU A 130 -8.04 -0.69 -23.65
N GLU A 131 -7.05 -1.54 -23.67
CA GLU A 131 -7.20 -3.00 -23.46
C GLU A 131 -7.83 -3.27 -22.08
N PHE A 132 -7.36 -2.58 -21.04
CA PHE A 132 -7.90 -2.68 -19.70
C PHE A 132 -9.38 -2.29 -19.67
N LYS A 133 -9.74 -1.11 -20.21
CA LYS A 133 -11.11 -0.64 -20.24
C LYS A 133 -12.03 -1.61 -20.99
N MET A 134 -11.61 -2.08 -22.17
CA MET A 134 -12.36 -3.07 -22.95
C MET A 134 -12.54 -4.39 -22.18
N THR A 135 -11.53 -4.82 -21.45
CA THR A 135 -11.60 -6.02 -20.62
C THR A 135 -12.57 -5.84 -19.46
N MET A 136 -12.54 -4.70 -18.77
CA MET A 136 -13.50 -4.40 -17.70
C MET A 136 -14.94 -4.31 -18.22
N GLU A 137 -15.16 -3.62 -19.33
CA GLU A 137 -16.47 -3.54 -19.98
C GLU A 137 -17.03 -4.92 -20.36
N LYS A 138 -16.19 -5.82 -20.84
CA LYS A 138 -16.55 -7.20 -21.21
C LYS A 138 -17.13 -7.98 -20.03
N ILE A 139 -16.58 -7.80 -18.83
CA ILE A 139 -17.04 -8.50 -17.62
C ILE A 139 -18.03 -7.70 -16.78
N GLY A 140 -18.42 -6.51 -17.25
CA GLY A 140 -19.36 -5.64 -16.56
C GLY A 140 -18.80 -4.92 -15.33
N GLU A 141 -17.47 -4.83 -15.20
CA GLU A 141 -16.81 -4.09 -14.15
C GLU A 141 -16.71 -2.61 -14.51
N PRO A 142 -17.20 -1.69 -13.65
CA PRO A 142 -17.28 -0.29 -13.99
C PRO A 142 -15.91 0.39 -13.92
N CYS A 143 -15.54 1.10 -14.99
CA CYS A 143 -14.46 2.08 -14.99
C CYS A 143 -15.03 3.49 -15.04
N ALA A 144 -14.25 4.50 -14.66
CA ALA A 144 -14.66 5.88 -14.82
C ALA A 144 -15.00 6.18 -16.29
N ALA A 145 -16.18 6.76 -16.52
CA ALA A 145 -16.61 7.11 -17.86
C ALA A 145 -15.59 8.06 -18.49
N SER A 146 -15.02 7.69 -19.63
CA SER A 146 -13.94 8.43 -20.25
C SER A 146 -14.01 8.38 -21.77
N LYS A 147 -13.53 9.45 -22.42
CA LYS A 147 -13.47 9.55 -23.88
C LYS A 147 -12.23 10.34 -24.28
N VAL A 148 -11.48 9.84 -25.25
CA VAL A 148 -10.44 10.62 -25.92
C VAL A 148 -11.09 11.56 -26.92
N VAL A 149 -10.80 12.84 -26.83
CA VAL A 149 -11.32 13.89 -27.71
C VAL A 149 -10.17 14.58 -28.44
N LYS A 150 -10.46 15.03 -29.67
CA LYS A 150 -9.51 15.73 -30.54
C LYS A 150 -9.90 17.18 -30.81
N ASP A 151 -11.06 17.58 -30.31
CA ASP A 151 -11.56 18.94 -30.42
C ASP A 151 -12.39 19.31 -29.19
N VAL A 152 -12.59 20.61 -28.99
CA VAL A 152 -13.26 21.17 -27.81
C VAL A 152 -14.76 20.79 -27.81
N GLN A 153 -15.40 20.75 -28.98
CA GLN A 153 -16.84 20.47 -29.06
C GLN A 153 -17.15 19.04 -28.62
N ALA A 154 -16.37 18.07 -29.09
CA ALA A 154 -16.51 16.66 -28.67
C ALA A 154 -16.28 16.49 -27.15
N GLY A 155 -15.37 17.29 -26.56
CA GLY A 155 -15.15 17.32 -25.12
C GLY A 155 -16.33 17.89 -24.35
N ILE A 156 -16.93 18.95 -24.82
CA ILE A 156 -18.14 19.55 -24.22
C ILE A 156 -19.29 18.55 -24.24
N GLU A 157 -19.59 17.97 -25.39
CA GLU A 157 -20.68 17.00 -25.55
C GLU A 157 -20.52 15.80 -24.61
N PHE A 158 -19.31 15.30 -24.49
CA PHE A 158 -19.04 14.19 -23.59
C PHE A 158 -19.15 14.60 -22.12
N ALA A 159 -18.56 15.72 -21.70
CA ALA A 159 -18.64 16.20 -20.33
C ALA A 159 -20.09 16.49 -19.90
N GLU A 160 -20.91 17.07 -20.78
CA GLU A 160 -22.33 17.30 -20.52
C GLU A 160 -23.11 15.98 -20.38
N SER A 161 -22.68 14.91 -21.06
CA SER A 161 -23.32 13.58 -20.96
C SER A 161 -23.01 12.85 -19.66
N ILE A 162 -21.83 13.07 -19.05
CA ILE A 162 -21.38 12.40 -17.82
C ILE A 162 -21.51 13.27 -16.57
N GLY A 163 -21.75 14.58 -16.74
CA GLY A 163 -21.81 15.58 -15.67
C GLY A 163 -20.45 16.10 -15.22
N TYR A 164 -20.48 17.23 -14.51
CA TYR A 164 -19.30 17.84 -13.90
C TYR A 164 -19.18 17.46 -12.40
N PRO A 165 -17.95 17.48 -11.81
CA PRO A 165 -16.68 17.83 -12.44
C PRO A 165 -16.12 16.72 -13.35
N VAL A 166 -15.23 17.10 -14.27
CA VAL A 166 -14.50 16.19 -15.15
C VAL A 166 -12.99 16.41 -15.05
N VAL A 167 -12.23 15.34 -15.22
CA VAL A 167 -10.76 15.38 -15.27
C VAL A 167 -10.29 15.39 -16.72
N LEU A 168 -9.33 16.23 -17.05
CA LEU A 168 -8.74 16.34 -18.36
C LEU A 168 -7.27 15.95 -18.30
N ARG A 169 -6.86 15.05 -19.18
CA ARG A 169 -5.48 14.55 -19.25
C ARG A 169 -4.99 14.57 -20.71
N PRO A 170 -4.17 15.55 -21.10
CA PRO A 170 -3.57 15.57 -22.43
C PRO A 170 -2.66 14.35 -22.65
N ALA A 171 -2.74 13.78 -23.85
CA ALA A 171 -1.90 12.64 -24.20
C ALA A 171 -0.43 13.08 -24.40
N TYR A 172 0.51 12.24 -23.94
CA TYR A 172 1.95 12.38 -24.10
C TYR A 172 2.54 13.71 -23.56
N THR A 173 1.99 14.23 -22.46
CA THR A 173 2.57 15.38 -21.76
C THR A 173 3.38 14.94 -20.55
N LEU A 174 4.50 15.63 -20.30
CA LEU A 174 5.35 15.37 -19.14
C LEU A 174 4.74 15.97 -17.87
N GLY A 175 4.65 15.15 -16.81
CA GLY A 175 4.24 15.63 -15.48
C GLY A 175 2.79 16.13 -15.37
N GLY A 176 1.89 15.71 -16.30
CA GLY A 176 0.49 16.13 -16.27
C GLY A 176 0.23 17.57 -16.75
N SER A 177 1.21 18.16 -17.46
CA SER A 177 1.08 19.53 -17.98
C SER A 177 -0.12 19.70 -18.91
N GLY A 178 -0.89 20.77 -18.69
CA GLY A 178 -2.08 21.09 -19.49
C GLY A 178 -3.34 20.31 -19.14
N GLY A 179 -3.27 19.40 -18.14
CA GLY A 179 -4.43 18.75 -17.56
C GLY A 179 -4.99 19.52 -16.37
N GLY A 180 -6.16 19.11 -15.89
CA GLY A 180 -6.82 19.70 -14.74
C GLY A 180 -8.19 19.10 -14.47
N ILE A 181 -8.86 19.63 -13.47
CA ILE A 181 -10.25 19.34 -13.17
C ILE A 181 -11.08 20.54 -13.62
N ALA A 182 -12.16 20.32 -14.32
CA ALA A 182 -13.13 21.33 -14.73
C ALA A 182 -14.45 21.11 -13.98
N ASP A 183 -14.85 22.09 -13.19
CA ASP A 183 -16.10 22.05 -12.42
C ASP A 183 -17.31 22.52 -13.26
N ASN A 184 -17.04 23.14 -14.41
CA ASN A 184 -18.07 23.69 -15.30
C ASN A 184 -17.56 23.77 -16.74
N ARG A 185 -18.48 24.11 -17.68
CA ARG A 185 -18.19 24.24 -19.11
C ARG A 185 -17.10 25.25 -19.43
N THR A 186 -17.03 26.40 -18.72
CA THR A 186 -16.07 27.44 -19.00
C THR A 186 -14.65 26.96 -18.71
N GLU A 187 -14.42 26.36 -17.55
CA GLU A 187 -13.13 25.75 -17.17
C GLU A 187 -12.77 24.59 -18.10
N LEU A 188 -13.76 23.75 -18.49
CA LEU A 188 -13.54 22.67 -19.45
C LEU A 188 -12.94 23.20 -20.76
N VAL A 189 -13.52 24.25 -21.34
CA VAL A 189 -13.06 24.82 -22.61
C VAL A 189 -11.62 25.34 -22.49
N GLU A 190 -11.32 26.08 -21.43
CA GLU A 190 -9.99 26.64 -21.19
C GLU A 190 -8.92 25.53 -21.06
N ILE A 191 -9.20 24.51 -20.26
CA ILE A 191 -8.28 23.39 -20.05
C ILE A 191 -8.14 22.55 -21.33
N LEU A 192 -9.24 22.30 -22.07
CA LEU A 192 -9.19 21.54 -23.32
C LEU A 192 -8.38 22.24 -24.40
N GLU A 193 -8.59 23.54 -24.63
CA GLU A 193 -7.82 24.31 -25.61
C GLU A 193 -6.33 24.24 -25.32
N ASN A 194 -5.96 24.42 -24.05
CA ASN A 194 -4.55 24.32 -23.61
C ASN A 194 -4.03 22.87 -23.74
N GLY A 195 -4.80 21.89 -23.32
CA GLY A 195 -4.43 20.48 -23.37
C GLY A 195 -4.24 19.97 -24.80
N LEU A 196 -5.14 20.28 -25.70
CA LEU A 196 -5.05 19.92 -27.12
C LEU A 196 -3.81 20.55 -27.79
N ARG A 197 -3.47 21.79 -27.42
CA ARG A 197 -2.28 22.48 -27.91
C ARG A 197 -0.98 21.86 -27.40
N LEU A 198 -0.94 21.41 -26.15
CA LEU A 198 0.25 20.82 -25.51
C LEU A 198 0.44 19.35 -25.85
N SER A 199 -0.63 18.64 -26.20
CA SER A 199 -0.56 17.24 -26.62
C SER A 199 0.14 17.13 -27.98
N ARG A 200 1.18 16.29 -28.06
CA ARG A 200 1.91 16.04 -29.30
C ARG A 200 1.06 15.40 -30.40
N VAL A 201 -0.01 14.74 -30.04
CA VAL A 201 -0.95 14.05 -30.95
C VAL A 201 -2.28 14.78 -31.04
N GLY A 202 -2.46 15.91 -30.35
CA GLY A 202 -3.70 16.69 -30.35
C GLY A 202 -4.88 15.94 -29.70
N GLU A 203 -4.61 15.14 -28.66
CA GLU A 203 -5.61 14.33 -27.96
C GLU A 203 -5.64 14.66 -26.47
N VAL A 204 -6.85 14.73 -25.91
CA VAL A 204 -7.10 14.89 -24.48
C VAL A 204 -8.11 13.81 -24.04
N LEU A 205 -7.80 13.10 -22.97
CA LEU A 205 -8.76 12.24 -22.29
C LEU A 205 -9.63 13.12 -21.39
N VAL A 206 -10.94 13.06 -21.59
CA VAL A 206 -11.95 13.63 -20.68
C VAL A 206 -12.54 12.48 -19.90
N GLU A 207 -12.55 12.59 -18.57
CA GLU A 207 -12.94 11.52 -17.66
C GLU A 207 -13.83 12.05 -16.54
N ARG A 208 -14.82 11.25 -16.10
CA ARG A 208 -15.63 11.58 -14.92
C ARG A 208 -14.72 11.73 -13.70
N CYS A 209 -14.88 12.82 -12.97
CA CYS A 209 -14.14 13.02 -11.73
C CYS A 209 -14.73 12.16 -10.61
N ILE A 210 -13.89 11.35 -10.01
CA ILE A 210 -14.21 10.51 -8.83
C ILE A 210 -13.43 10.97 -7.59
N ALA A 211 -12.87 12.19 -7.63
CA ALA A 211 -12.21 12.78 -6.47
C ALA A 211 -13.19 12.87 -5.28
N GLY A 212 -12.70 12.57 -4.10
CA GLY A 212 -13.51 12.55 -2.90
C GLY A 212 -14.26 11.24 -2.63
N TRP A 213 -14.22 10.25 -3.55
CA TRP A 213 -14.71 8.91 -3.28
C TRP A 213 -13.75 8.17 -2.36
N LYS A 214 -14.23 7.16 -1.63
CA LYS A 214 -13.37 6.27 -0.83
C LYS A 214 -12.44 5.51 -1.75
N GLU A 215 -11.17 5.35 -1.35
CA GLU A 215 -10.21 4.52 -2.06
C GLU A 215 -9.99 3.22 -1.31
N ILE A 216 -10.29 2.11 -1.96
CA ILE A 216 -10.26 0.76 -1.39
C ILE A 216 -9.33 -0.11 -2.23
N GLU A 217 -8.53 -0.92 -1.58
CA GLU A 217 -7.61 -1.85 -2.24
C GLU A 217 -7.87 -3.29 -1.82
N TYR A 218 -7.69 -4.21 -2.78
CA TYR A 218 -7.69 -5.66 -2.53
C TYR A 218 -6.38 -6.27 -3.05
N GLU A 219 -5.70 -6.98 -2.17
CA GLU A 219 -4.62 -7.88 -2.55
C GLU A 219 -5.19 -9.27 -2.82
N VAL A 220 -5.00 -9.76 -4.02
CA VAL A 220 -5.62 -10.99 -4.52
C VAL A 220 -4.55 -11.97 -4.97
N MET A 221 -4.75 -13.25 -4.74
CA MET A 221 -3.88 -14.33 -5.22
C MET A 221 -4.69 -15.29 -6.09
N ARG A 222 -4.09 -15.74 -7.21
CA ARG A 222 -4.70 -16.74 -8.11
C ARG A 222 -3.66 -17.69 -8.63
N ASP A 223 -3.98 -18.99 -8.67
CA ASP A 223 -3.14 -20.02 -9.27
C ASP A 223 -3.58 -20.36 -10.72
N SER A 224 -2.82 -21.24 -11.37
CA SER A 224 -3.08 -21.66 -12.76
C SER A 224 -4.35 -22.52 -12.92
N ASN A 225 -4.89 -23.10 -11.84
CA ASN A 225 -6.13 -23.87 -11.85
C ASN A 225 -7.36 -22.98 -11.64
N GLY A 226 -7.17 -21.68 -11.40
CA GLY A 226 -8.25 -20.74 -11.18
C GLY A 226 -8.70 -20.62 -9.71
N ASN A 227 -8.02 -21.28 -8.76
CA ASN A 227 -8.26 -21.02 -7.34
C ASN A 227 -7.83 -19.58 -7.05
N CYS A 228 -8.69 -18.83 -6.37
CA CYS A 228 -8.52 -17.41 -6.17
C CYS A 228 -8.98 -17.02 -4.75
N ILE A 229 -8.19 -16.19 -4.08
CA ILE A 229 -8.49 -15.66 -2.74
C ILE A 229 -8.16 -14.17 -2.65
N THR A 230 -8.81 -13.49 -1.72
CA THR A 230 -8.37 -12.17 -1.25
C THR A 230 -7.46 -12.34 -0.03
N VAL A 231 -6.26 -11.75 -0.09
CA VAL A 231 -5.29 -11.83 1.02
C VAL A 231 -5.56 -10.75 2.04
N CYS A 232 -5.87 -9.56 1.55
CA CYS A 232 -6.10 -8.40 2.40
C CYS A 232 -6.97 -7.39 1.67
N ASN A 233 -7.87 -6.76 2.40
CA ASN A 233 -8.54 -5.55 1.95
C ASN A 233 -8.03 -4.37 2.79
N MET A 234 -7.87 -3.22 2.16
CA MET A 234 -7.31 -2.02 2.75
C MET A 234 -8.13 -0.80 2.35
N GLU A 235 -8.14 0.20 3.20
CA GLU A 235 -8.85 1.45 2.98
C GLU A 235 -7.91 2.64 3.23
N ASN A 236 -7.93 3.61 2.31
CA ASN A 236 -7.22 4.86 2.49
C ASN A 236 -8.04 5.82 3.37
N LEU A 237 -7.39 6.43 4.35
CA LEU A 237 -8.00 7.53 5.12
C LEU A 237 -8.29 8.73 4.21
N ASP A 238 -7.35 9.02 3.30
CA ASP A 238 -7.54 10.07 2.30
C ASP A 238 -8.40 9.57 1.15
N PRO A 239 -9.35 10.38 0.68
CA PRO A 239 -10.16 10.04 -0.48
C PRO A 239 -9.36 10.01 -1.77
N VAL A 240 -9.95 9.47 -2.84
CA VAL A 240 -9.38 9.51 -4.20
C VAL A 240 -8.96 10.94 -4.56
N GLY A 241 -7.73 11.06 -5.05
CA GLY A 241 -7.06 12.34 -5.35
C GLY A 241 -5.69 12.45 -4.70
N VAL A 242 -5.42 11.67 -3.65
CA VAL A 242 -4.09 11.46 -3.06
C VAL A 242 -3.58 10.10 -3.52
N HIS A 243 -2.32 10.02 -3.96
CA HIS A 243 -1.74 8.73 -4.32
C HIS A 243 -1.73 7.79 -3.11
N THR A 244 -2.16 6.54 -3.28
CA THR A 244 -2.25 5.56 -2.18
C THR A 244 -0.93 5.38 -1.41
N GLY A 245 0.22 5.52 -2.09
CA GLY A 245 1.55 5.53 -1.45
C GLY A 245 1.76 6.68 -0.46
N ASP A 246 1.07 7.79 -0.64
CA ASP A 246 1.14 9.00 0.18
C ASP A 246 -0.02 9.13 1.18
N SER A 247 -1.00 8.22 1.13
CA SER A 247 -2.13 8.18 2.06
C SER A 247 -1.82 7.37 3.31
N ILE A 248 -2.54 7.67 4.40
CA ILE A 248 -2.65 6.79 5.56
C ILE A 248 -3.58 5.65 5.17
N VAL A 249 -3.15 4.40 5.36
CA VAL A 249 -3.90 3.20 4.96
C VAL A 249 -4.20 2.35 6.19
N VAL A 250 -5.39 1.81 6.22
CA VAL A 250 -5.89 0.95 7.29
C VAL A 250 -6.22 -0.43 6.75
N ALA A 251 -5.86 -1.46 7.48
CA ALA A 251 -6.26 -2.85 7.21
C ALA A 251 -6.76 -3.54 8.50
N PRO A 252 -7.87 -4.29 8.42
CA PRO A 252 -8.83 -4.33 7.32
C PRO A 252 -9.58 -3.01 7.16
N SER A 253 -10.32 -2.82 6.04
CA SER A 253 -11.21 -1.67 5.87
C SER A 253 -12.18 -1.54 7.03
N GLN A 254 -12.39 -0.31 7.51
CA GLN A 254 -13.17 -0.03 8.72
C GLN A 254 -14.56 0.54 8.42
N THR A 255 -14.74 1.16 7.26
CA THR A 255 -15.96 1.91 6.93
C THR A 255 -16.87 1.20 5.92
N LEU A 256 -16.49 0.02 5.44
CA LEU A 256 -17.31 -0.76 4.52
C LEU A 256 -18.39 -1.55 5.26
N SER A 257 -19.61 -1.51 4.75
CA SER A 257 -20.63 -2.50 5.08
C SER A 257 -20.24 -3.87 4.50
N ASP A 258 -20.80 -4.95 5.06
CA ASP A 258 -20.58 -6.30 4.50
C ASP A 258 -20.94 -6.39 3.03
N LYS A 259 -22.02 -5.74 2.62
CA LYS A 259 -22.44 -5.70 1.21
C LYS A 259 -21.40 -5.04 0.30
N GLU A 260 -20.83 -3.92 0.70
CA GLU A 260 -19.75 -3.23 -0.04
C GLU A 260 -18.50 -4.09 -0.09
N TYR A 261 -18.10 -4.66 1.05
CA TYR A 261 -16.97 -5.57 1.13
C TYR A 261 -17.11 -6.74 0.16
N GLN A 262 -18.24 -7.45 0.19
CA GLN A 262 -18.48 -8.62 -0.66
C GLN A 262 -18.60 -8.25 -2.14
N MET A 263 -19.18 -7.10 -2.46
CA MET A 263 -19.28 -6.57 -3.81
C MET A 263 -17.90 -6.33 -4.41
N LEU A 264 -17.05 -5.57 -3.73
CA LEU A 264 -15.69 -5.26 -4.21
C LEU A 264 -14.79 -6.50 -4.21
N ARG A 265 -14.94 -7.39 -3.23
CA ARG A 265 -14.25 -8.68 -3.20
C ARG A 265 -14.60 -9.52 -4.43
N THR A 266 -15.88 -9.64 -4.76
CA THR A 266 -16.34 -10.40 -5.93
C THR A 266 -15.79 -9.79 -7.22
N SER A 267 -15.84 -8.46 -7.35
CA SER A 267 -15.23 -7.73 -8.46
C SER A 267 -13.74 -8.05 -8.60
N ALA A 268 -12.97 -8.00 -7.51
CA ALA A 268 -11.53 -8.29 -7.54
C ALA A 268 -11.24 -9.72 -8.03
N LEU A 269 -12.01 -10.70 -7.58
CA LEU A 269 -11.89 -12.10 -8.03
C LEU A 269 -12.27 -12.27 -9.52
N ASN A 270 -13.28 -11.56 -10.00
CA ASN A 270 -13.67 -11.56 -11.40
C ASN A 270 -12.57 -10.96 -12.29
N ILE A 271 -12.03 -9.82 -11.88
CA ILE A 271 -10.98 -9.08 -12.60
C ILE A 271 -9.72 -9.93 -12.75
N ILE A 272 -9.20 -10.47 -11.64
CA ILE A 272 -7.97 -11.29 -11.70
C ILE A 272 -8.17 -12.55 -12.55
N SER A 273 -9.37 -13.11 -12.54
CA SER A 273 -9.73 -14.29 -13.32
C SER A 273 -9.82 -13.97 -14.81
N GLU A 274 -10.49 -12.88 -15.21
CA GLU A 274 -10.60 -12.46 -16.62
C GLU A 274 -9.25 -12.05 -17.20
N LEU A 275 -8.42 -11.33 -16.43
CA LEU A 275 -7.07 -10.98 -16.84
C LEU A 275 -6.13 -12.21 -16.89
N ASN A 276 -6.59 -13.37 -16.39
CA ASN A 276 -5.81 -14.60 -16.29
C ASN A 276 -4.45 -14.41 -15.58
N ILE A 277 -4.44 -13.56 -14.55
CA ILE A 277 -3.24 -13.34 -13.74
C ILE A 277 -2.92 -14.60 -12.96
N THR A 278 -1.64 -14.97 -12.94
CA THR A 278 -1.12 -16.11 -12.16
C THR A 278 -0.10 -15.60 -11.16
N GLY A 279 -0.46 -15.63 -9.88
CA GLY A 279 0.32 -15.03 -8.78
C GLY A 279 -0.47 -13.97 -8.03
N GLY A 280 0.22 -12.94 -7.56
CA GLY A 280 -0.37 -11.82 -6.82
C GLY A 280 -0.80 -10.66 -7.71
N CYS A 281 -1.84 -9.96 -7.29
CA CYS A 281 -2.41 -8.82 -7.98
C CYS A 281 -2.98 -7.84 -6.94
N ASN A 282 -2.80 -6.54 -7.18
CA ASN A 282 -3.46 -5.48 -6.44
C ASN A 282 -4.56 -4.86 -7.31
N VAL A 283 -5.76 -4.71 -6.77
CA VAL A 283 -6.90 -4.05 -7.42
C VAL A 283 -7.31 -2.84 -6.59
N GLN A 284 -7.38 -1.68 -7.22
CA GLN A 284 -7.75 -0.42 -6.58
C GLN A 284 -9.11 0.06 -7.07
N TYR A 285 -9.94 0.47 -6.14
CA TYR A 285 -11.30 0.92 -6.34
C TYR A 285 -11.54 2.32 -5.80
N ALA A 286 -12.35 3.08 -6.52
CA ALA A 286 -13.08 4.22 -5.95
C ALA A 286 -14.50 3.77 -5.62
N LEU A 287 -14.94 3.95 -4.39
CA LEU A 287 -16.29 3.67 -3.92
C LEU A 287 -17.01 4.97 -3.56
N ASN A 288 -18.17 5.20 -4.16
CA ASN A 288 -18.99 6.36 -3.83
C ASN A 288 -19.45 6.28 -2.36
N PRO A 289 -19.18 7.30 -1.52
CA PRO A 289 -19.53 7.27 -0.10
C PRO A 289 -21.05 7.22 0.18
N ASP A 290 -21.87 7.65 -0.78
CA ASP A 290 -23.32 7.81 -0.62
C ASP A 290 -24.13 6.70 -1.34
N SER A 291 -23.47 5.78 -2.04
CA SER A 291 -24.12 4.72 -2.79
C SER A 291 -23.23 3.49 -2.98
N PHE A 292 -23.78 2.43 -3.59
CA PHE A 292 -22.99 1.24 -3.98
C PHE A 292 -22.28 1.39 -5.34
N GLU A 293 -22.23 2.61 -5.90
CA GLU A 293 -21.51 2.86 -7.13
C GLU A 293 -20.00 2.81 -6.86
N TYR A 294 -19.26 2.09 -7.70
CA TYR A 294 -17.80 2.04 -7.63
C TYR A 294 -17.17 2.10 -9.02
N CYS A 295 -15.89 2.39 -9.06
CA CYS A 295 -15.09 2.32 -10.27
C CYS A 295 -13.79 1.59 -9.98
N VAL A 296 -13.36 0.74 -10.92
CA VAL A 296 -12.00 0.19 -10.93
C VAL A 296 -11.04 1.29 -11.38
N ILE A 297 -10.06 1.62 -10.53
CA ILE A 297 -9.05 2.64 -10.82
C ILE A 297 -7.91 2.04 -11.63
N GLU A 298 -7.31 0.97 -11.08
CA GLU A 298 -6.20 0.26 -11.72
C GLU A 298 -6.04 -1.15 -11.17
N VAL A 299 -5.33 -1.95 -11.93
CA VAL A 299 -4.91 -3.31 -11.55
C VAL A 299 -3.42 -3.44 -11.78
N ASN A 300 -2.71 -3.88 -10.75
CA ASN A 300 -1.28 -4.15 -10.84
C ASN A 300 -1.07 -5.68 -10.95
N PRO A 301 -0.73 -6.24 -12.16
CA PRO A 301 -0.65 -7.69 -12.38
C PRO A 301 0.68 -8.27 -11.86
N ARG A 302 1.11 -7.83 -10.71
CA ARG A 302 2.37 -8.15 -10.06
C ARG A 302 2.27 -7.94 -8.56
N VAL A 303 3.25 -8.45 -7.83
CA VAL A 303 3.46 -8.02 -6.44
C VAL A 303 3.73 -6.52 -6.44
N SER A 304 3.00 -5.81 -5.61
CA SER A 304 3.03 -4.35 -5.50
C SER A 304 3.61 -3.91 -4.15
N ARG A 305 3.66 -2.61 -3.92
CA ARG A 305 4.04 -2.04 -2.63
C ARG A 305 3.07 -2.49 -1.53
N SER A 306 1.78 -2.39 -1.76
CA SER A 306 0.75 -2.82 -0.83
C SER A 306 0.82 -4.32 -0.52
N SER A 307 1.35 -5.15 -1.42
CA SER A 307 1.56 -6.58 -1.17
C SER A 307 2.57 -6.85 -0.04
N ALA A 308 3.61 -6.03 0.09
CA ALA A 308 4.57 -6.14 1.20
C ALA A 308 3.91 -5.76 2.54
N LEU A 309 3.12 -4.68 2.54
CA LEU A 309 2.31 -4.27 3.68
C LEU A 309 1.32 -5.36 4.06
N ALA A 310 0.51 -5.84 3.11
CA ALA A 310 -0.47 -6.90 3.31
C ALA A 310 0.17 -8.18 3.85
N SER A 311 1.34 -8.57 3.34
CA SER A 311 2.06 -9.75 3.84
C SER A 311 2.43 -9.64 5.32
N LYS A 312 2.84 -8.45 5.77
CA LYS A 312 3.17 -8.20 7.18
C LYS A 312 1.95 -8.02 8.05
N ALA A 313 0.92 -7.37 7.52
CA ALA A 313 -0.35 -7.15 8.21
C ALA A 313 -1.09 -8.47 8.48
N THR A 314 -1.06 -9.40 7.54
CA THR A 314 -1.85 -10.64 7.61
C THR A 314 -1.04 -11.88 8.00
N GLY A 315 0.30 -11.82 7.97
CA GLY A 315 1.14 -13.01 8.09
C GLY A 315 1.08 -13.94 6.87
N TYR A 316 0.44 -13.52 5.76
CA TYR A 316 0.39 -14.29 4.52
C TYR A 316 1.56 -13.93 3.61
N PRO A 317 2.47 -14.86 3.27
CA PRO A 317 3.71 -14.56 2.58
C PRO A 317 3.52 -14.44 1.05
N ILE A 318 2.88 -13.37 0.57
CA ILE A 318 2.47 -13.16 -0.83
C ILE A 318 3.60 -13.47 -1.81
N ALA A 319 4.80 -12.91 -1.59
CA ALA A 319 5.93 -13.09 -2.52
C ALA A 319 6.40 -14.55 -2.62
N LYS A 320 6.45 -15.29 -1.50
CA LYS A 320 6.78 -16.72 -1.50
C LYS A 320 5.72 -17.55 -2.21
N VAL A 321 4.46 -17.28 -1.94
CA VAL A 321 3.33 -17.97 -2.57
C VAL A 321 3.32 -17.70 -4.08
N ALA A 322 3.49 -16.43 -4.51
CA ALA A 322 3.56 -16.07 -5.92
C ALA A 322 4.70 -16.78 -6.65
N ALA A 323 5.89 -16.90 -6.04
CA ALA A 323 7.01 -17.64 -6.60
C ALA A 323 6.70 -19.14 -6.76
N LYS A 324 5.99 -19.77 -5.81
CA LYS A 324 5.57 -21.16 -5.91
C LYS A 324 4.48 -21.38 -6.97
N ILE A 325 3.52 -20.46 -7.07
CA ILE A 325 2.51 -20.49 -8.14
C ILE A 325 3.18 -20.41 -9.52
N ALA A 326 4.20 -19.54 -9.68
CA ALA A 326 4.97 -19.45 -10.93
C ALA A 326 5.67 -20.77 -11.30
N LEU A 327 5.93 -21.66 -10.34
CA LEU A 327 6.45 -23.01 -10.55
C LEU A 327 5.36 -24.07 -10.77
N GLY A 328 4.09 -23.70 -10.87
CA GLY A 328 2.96 -24.58 -11.15
C GLY A 328 2.31 -25.20 -9.91
N TYR A 329 2.60 -24.72 -8.71
CA TYR A 329 1.84 -25.11 -7.51
C TYR A 329 0.47 -24.45 -7.50
N THR A 330 -0.50 -25.14 -6.92
CA THR A 330 -1.83 -24.59 -6.63
C THR A 330 -1.91 -24.08 -5.20
N LEU A 331 -2.86 -23.17 -4.91
CA LEU A 331 -3.00 -22.56 -3.59
C LEU A 331 -3.24 -23.58 -2.46
N ASP A 332 -3.95 -24.67 -2.74
CA ASP A 332 -4.23 -25.76 -1.82
C ASP A 332 -3.06 -26.73 -1.60
N GLU A 333 -2.03 -26.68 -2.46
CA GLU A 333 -0.79 -27.45 -2.30
C GLU A 333 0.29 -26.67 -1.52
N ILE A 334 0.20 -25.34 -1.46
CA ILE A 334 1.20 -24.48 -0.83
C ILE A 334 0.84 -24.30 0.66
N LYS A 335 1.71 -24.80 1.55
CA LYS A 335 1.60 -24.47 2.98
C LYS A 335 2.04 -23.04 3.25
N ASN A 336 1.28 -22.33 4.09
CA ASN A 336 1.69 -21.02 4.56
C ASN A 336 2.98 -21.16 5.40
N ALA A 337 4.06 -20.55 4.93
CA ALA A 337 5.38 -20.65 5.55
C ALA A 337 5.47 -19.93 6.92
N VAL A 338 4.51 -19.05 7.22
CA VAL A 338 4.45 -18.28 8.48
C VAL A 338 3.67 -19.08 9.52
N THR A 339 2.44 -19.49 9.21
CA THR A 339 1.59 -20.23 10.15
C THR A 339 1.96 -21.71 10.27
N LYS A 340 2.54 -22.29 9.21
CA LYS A 340 2.90 -23.71 9.07
C LYS A 340 1.72 -24.70 9.17
N LYS A 341 0.55 -24.22 9.52
CA LYS A 341 -0.68 -25.02 9.75
C LYS A 341 -1.72 -24.84 8.67
N THR A 342 -1.83 -23.63 8.12
CA THR A 342 -2.77 -23.32 7.04
C THR A 342 -2.14 -23.49 5.66
N TYR A 343 -3.00 -23.50 4.64
CA TYR A 343 -2.58 -23.48 3.24
C TYR A 343 -2.80 -22.10 2.62
N ALA A 344 -2.15 -21.85 1.50
CA ALA A 344 -2.27 -20.58 0.79
C ALA A 344 -3.69 -20.33 0.23
N SER A 345 -4.54 -21.32 0.20
CA SER A 345 -5.97 -21.21 -0.15
C SER A 345 -6.86 -20.62 0.96
N PHE A 346 -6.34 -20.44 2.16
CA PHE A 346 -7.08 -19.83 3.27
C PHE A 346 -6.98 -18.32 3.19
N GLU A 347 -8.13 -17.64 3.11
CA GLU A 347 -8.18 -16.18 3.22
C GLU A 347 -7.82 -15.76 4.64
N PRO A 348 -6.89 -14.79 4.80
CA PRO A 348 -6.60 -14.25 6.12
C PRO A 348 -7.79 -13.54 6.74
N MET A 349 -7.94 -13.72 8.06
CA MET A 349 -8.90 -13.03 8.90
C MET A 349 -8.14 -12.29 10.00
N LEU A 350 -8.41 -11.01 10.18
CA LEU A 350 -7.73 -10.15 11.16
C LEU A 350 -8.68 -9.74 12.28
N ASP A 351 -8.25 -9.89 13.53
CA ASP A 351 -8.95 -9.43 14.73
C ASP A 351 -8.23 -8.22 15.39
N TYR A 352 -7.34 -7.57 14.66
CA TYR A 352 -6.60 -6.37 15.03
C TYR A 352 -6.64 -5.33 13.91
N CYS A 353 -6.21 -4.12 14.24
CA CYS A 353 -6.14 -3.01 13.29
C CYS A 353 -4.69 -2.71 12.92
N VAL A 354 -4.44 -2.54 11.63
CA VAL A 354 -3.13 -2.15 11.08
C VAL A 354 -3.23 -0.77 10.48
N VAL A 355 -2.32 0.13 10.85
CA VAL A 355 -2.22 1.48 10.26
C VAL A 355 -0.85 1.65 9.62
N LYS A 356 -0.85 2.08 8.37
CA LYS A 356 0.34 2.49 7.62
C LYS A 356 0.34 4.00 7.47
N ILE A 357 1.48 4.65 7.77
CA ILE A 357 1.70 6.08 7.48
C ILE A 357 2.91 6.21 6.54
N PRO A 358 2.81 7.02 5.47
CA PRO A 358 3.93 7.26 4.56
C PRO A 358 5.03 8.11 5.23
N ARG A 359 6.28 7.80 4.92
CA ARG A 359 7.44 8.62 5.28
C ARG A 359 7.70 9.60 4.14
N LEU A 360 7.30 10.85 4.34
CA LEU A 360 7.46 11.93 3.35
C LEU A 360 8.75 12.72 3.62
N PRO A 361 9.61 12.96 2.63
CA PRO A 361 10.96 13.51 2.82
C PRO A 361 11.00 15.06 2.92
N PHE A 362 9.94 15.69 3.44
CA PHE A 362 9.88 17.15 3.54
C PHE A 362 10.81 17.74 4.61
N ASP A 363 11.35 16.92 5.49
CA ASP A 363 12.45 17.27 6.39
C ASP A 363 13.78 17.46 5.66
N LYS A 364 13.95 16.85 4.49
CA LYS A 364 15.13 16.98 3.63
C LYS A 364 14.92 18.01 2.51
N PHE A 365 13.74 18.07 1.94
CA PHE A 365 13.37 18.99 0.88
C PHE A 365 12.49 20.12 1.38
N ILE A 366 13.08 21.04 2.14
CA ILE A 366 12.35 22.12 2.83
C ILE A 366 11.59 23.05 1.87
N SER A 367 12.12 23.24 0.63
CA SER A 367 11.48 24.06 -0.40
C SER A 367 10.42 23.32 -1.22
N ALA A 368 10.24 22.02 -1.03
CA ALA A 368 9.25 21.25 -1.78
C ALA A 368 7.84 21.60 -1.33
N LYS A 369 6.90 21.62 -2.28
CA LYS A 369 5.48 21.76 -1.97
C LYS A 369 4.99 20.52 -1.20
N ARG A 370 4.44 20.75 -0.01
CA ARG A 370 3.92 19.69 0.87
C ARG A 370 2.58 19.12 0.41
N THR A 371 1.89 19.79 -0.50
CA THR A 371 0.59 19.33 -1.04
C THR A 371 0.71 17.95 -1.65
N LEU A 372 -0.12 17.02 -1.22
CA LEU A 372 -0.23 15.68 -1.76
C LEU A 372 -1.15 15.67 -2.97
N THR A 373 -0.85 14.84 -3.96
CA THR A 373 -1.59 14.71 -5.21
C THR A 373 -1.59 13.26 -5.67
N THR A 374 -2.04 13.00 -6.88
CA THR A 374 -1.93 11.68 -7.51
C THR A 374 -0.49 11.28 -7.87
N GLN A 375 0.48 12.19 -7.73
CA GLN A 375 1.90 11.89 -7.90
C GLN A 375 2.52 11.56 -6.55
N MET A 376 3.10 10.38 -6.43
CA MET A 376 3.72 9.90 -5.21
C MET A 376 4.97 10.71 -4.80
N LYS A 377 5.10 10.99 -3.51
CA LYS A 377 6.22 11.72 -2.88
C LYS A 377 6.91 10.94 -1.76
N ALA A 378 6.27 9.94 -1.19
CA ALA A 378 6.83 9.14 -0.10
C ALA A 378 8.08 8.36 -0.53
N THR A 379 9.06 8.28 0.37
CA THR A 379 10.29 7.49 0.21
C THR A 379 10.21 6.13 0.88
N GLY A 380 9.33 5.99 1.86
CA GLY A 380 9.11 4.78 2.63
C GLY A 380 7.81 4.90 3.43
N GLU A 381 7.61 3.96 4.33
CA GLU A 381 6.40 3.89 5.15
C GLU A 381 6.70 3.24 6.50
N VAL A 382 5.84 3.50 7.47
CA VAL A 382 5.78 2.78 8.74
C VAL A 382 4.48 2.01 8.80
N MET A 383 4.49 0.91 9.53
CA MET A 383 3.31 0.11 9.82
C MET A 383 3.25 -0.17 11.33
N SER A 384 2.06 -0.04 11.89
CA SER A 384 1.80 -0.40 13.28
C SER A 384 0.55 -1.26 13.41
N ILE A 385 0.49 -2.04 14.45
CA ILE A 385 -0.62 -2.94 14.76
C ILE A 385 -1.08 -2.69 16.21
N CYS A 386 -2.38 -2.65 16.43
CA CYS A 386 -3.00 -2.54 17.73
C CYS A 386 -4.38 -3.19 17.73
N ASP A 387 -4.99 -3.41 18.90
CA ASP A 387 -6.35 -3.92 19.06
C ASP A 387 -7.42 -2.91 18.58
N ASN A 388 -7.03 -1.66 18.39
CA ASN A 388 -7.91 -0.57 17.96
C ASN A 388 -7.18 0.38 17.01
N PHE A 389 -7.95 1.15 16.23
CA PHE A 389 -7.42 2.09 15.26
C PHE A 389 -6.64 3.24 15.92
N GLU A 390 -7.16 3.78 17.01
CA GLU A 390 -6.57 4.92 17.72
C GLU A 390 -5.16 4.60 18.20
N GLY A 391 -4.98 3.45 18.82
CA GLY A 391 -3.67 2.97 19.27
C GLY A 391 -2.73 2.65 18.09
N ALA A 392 -3.25 2.05 17.02
CA ALA A 392 -2.47 1.79 15.82
C ALA A 392 -1.99 3.11 15.18
N LEU A 393 -2.86 4.12 15.10
CA LEU A 393 -2.51 5.46 14.59
C LEU A 393 -1.43 6.13 15.44
N MET A 394 -1.58 6.14 16.77
CA MET A 394 -0.61 6.73 17.69
C MET A 394 0.75 6.03 17.63
N LYS A 395 0.79 4.72 17.50
CA LYS A 395 2.05 3.96 17.30
C LYS A 395 2.68 4.28 15.96
N ALA A 396 1.90 4.39 14.88
CA ALA A 396 2.41 4.72 13.55
C ALA A 396 3.00 6.14 13.52
N ILE A 397 2.37 7.12 14.18
CA ILE A 397 2.90 8.48 14.30
C ILE A 397 4.30 8.45 14.93
N ARG A 398 4.47 7.78 16.07
CA ARG A 398 5.77 7.66 16.74
C ARG A 398 6.83 6.96 15.89
N SER A 399 6.41 6.00 15.06
CA SER A 399 7.30 5.22 14.20
C SER A 399 7.85 6.00 13.00
N LEU A 400 7.33 7.21 12.69
CA LEU A 400 7.81 8.06 11.60
C LEU A 400 9.24 8.56 11.79
N GLU A 401 9.76 8.56 13.02
CA GLU A 401 11.08 9.11 13.39
C GLU A 401 11.27 10.56 12.91
N GLN A 402 10.24 11.38 13.13
CA GLN A 402 10.18 12.80 12.79
C GLN A 402 10.04 13.69 14.05
N HIS A 403 10.34 13.15 15.23
CA HIS A 403 10.14 13.83 16.53
C HIS A 403 8.67 14.18 16.77
N VAL A 404 7.78 13.28 16.37
CA VAL A 404 6.33 13.38 16.57
C VAL A 404 5.86 12.23 17.44
N ASP A 405 5.27 12.53 18.58
CA ASP A 405 4.87 11.54 19.58
C ASP A 405 3.35 11.38 19.70
N SER A 406 2.59 12.39 19.24
CA SER A 406 1.12 12.42 19.34
C SER A 406 0.50 13.38 18.33
N LEU A 407 -0.83 13.50 18.39
CA LEU A 407 -1.58 14.52 17.63
C LEU A 407 -1.38 15.95 18.15
N MET A 408 -0.58 16.15 19.19
CA MET A 408 -0.17 17.46 19.71
C MET A 408 1.20 17.92 19.18
N SER A 409 1.95 17.07 18.51
CA SER A 409 3.34 17.35 18.11
C SER A 409 3.50 18.53 17.13
N TYR A 410 2.44 18.90 16.41
CA TYR A 410 2.39 20.12 15.61
C TYR A 410 1.33 21.07 16.18
N ASP A 411 1.75 22.29 16.52
CA ASP A 411 0.86 23.32 17.02
C ASP A 411 0.20 24.08 15.87
N PHE A 412 -1.13 23.96 15.77
CA PHE A 412 -2.00 24.70 14.86
C PHE A 412 -2.99 25.59 15.62
N SER A 413 -2.81 25.76 16.94
CA SER A 413 -3.71 26.53 17.80
C SER A 413 -3.79 28.02 17.44
N TYR A 414 -2.83 28.51 16.64
CA TYR A 414 -2.83 29.86 16.10
C TYR A 414 -3.86 30.09 15.00
N LEU A 415 -4.27 29.04 14.29
CA LEU A 415 -5.33 29.08 13.28
C LEU A 415 -6.69 29.05 13.99
N LYS A 416 -7.62 29.95 13.62
CA LYS A 416 -8.94 30.02 14.25
C LYS A 416 -10.06 30.02 13.23
N GLY A 417 -11.15 29.30 13.57
CA GLY A 417 -12.39 29.32 12.80
C GLY A 417 -12.20 29.11 11.30
N GLU A 418 -12.52 30.12 10.49
CA GLU A 418 -12.42 30.05 9.04
C GLU A 418 -11.00 29.83 8.53
N GLU A 419 -9.98 30.36 9.19
CA GLU A 419 -8.58 30.15 8.78
C GLU A 419 -8.20 28.68 8.87
N LEU A 420 -8.63 27.98 9.93
CA LEU A 420 -8.39 26.55 10.07
C LEU A 420 -9.20 25.74 9.04
N LEU A 421 -10.43 26.15 8.73
CA LEU A 421 -11.23 25.52 7.68
C LEU A 421 -10.60 25.68 6.29
N GLU A 422 -10.02 26.84 5.98
CA GLU A 422 -9.28 27.02 4.73
C GLU A 422 -8.01 26.15 4.67
N GLU A 423 -7.30 26.02 5.78
CA GLU A 423 -6.13 25.16 5.89
C GLU A 423 -6.48 23.65 5.76
N LEU A 424 -7.68 23.23 6.17
CA LEU A 424 -8.16 21.87 5.97
C LEU A 424 -8.39 21.51 4.48
N LYS A 425 -8.59 22.51 3.61
CA LYS A 425 -8.67 22.28 2.15
C LYS A 425 -7.31 21.89 1.56
N VAL A 426 -6.22 22.22 2.25
CA VAL A 426 -4.86 21.88 1.81
C VAL A 426 -4.55 20.43 2.22
N VAL A 427 -4.53 19.57 1.24
CA VAL A 427 -4.17 18.16 1.43
C VAL A 427 -2.65 18.06 1.56
N ASP A 428 -2.14 17.92 2.77
CA ASP A 428 -0.71 17.80 3.05
C ASP A 428 -0.41 16.70 4.11
N ASP A 429 0.87 16.47 4.38
CA ASP A 429 1.35 15.47 5.33
C ASP A 429 1.03 15.78 6.81
N ARG A 430 0.57 16.99 7.11
CA ARG A 430 0.18 17.41 8.47
C ARG A 430 -1.33 17.44 8.69
N ARG A 431 -2.07 16.97 7.73
CA ARG A 431 -3.54 17.03 7.67
C ARG A 431 -4.22 16.46 8.92
N ILE A 432 -3.74 15.32 9.45
CA ILE A 432 -4.34 14.71 10.65
C ILE A 432 -4.20 15.58 11.90
N TRP A 433 -3.11 16.34 12.05
CA TRP A 433 -2.91 17.27 13.15
C TRP A 433 -3.81 18.50 13.04
N LYS A 434 -4.06 18.98 11.80
CA LYS A 434 -5.03 20.06 11.54
C LYS A 434 -6.45 19.60 11.85
N ILE A 435 -6.82 18.36 11.52
CA ILE A 435 -8.11 17.75 11.89
C ILE A 435 -8.24 17.65 13.40
N ALA A 436 -7.23 17.17 14.11
CA ALA A 436 -7.23 17.10 15.56
C ALA A 436 -7.42 18.48 16.19
N GLU A 437 -6.77 19.53 15.65
CA GLU A 437 -6.96 20.89 16.11
C GLU A 437 -8.37 21.42 15.82
N ALA A 438 -8.94 21.10 14.66
CA ALA A 438 -10.32 21.46 14.35
C ALA A 438 -11.31 20.87 15.37
N ILE A 439 -11.11 19.62 15.75
CA ILE A 439 -11.90 18.95 16.79
C ILE A 439 -11.71 19.62 18.15
N ARG A 440 -10.47 19.98 18.54
CA ARG A 440 -10.19 20.71 19.81
C ARG A 440 -10.90 22.06 19.87
N GLN A 441 -11.07 22.73 18.73
CA GLN A 441 -11.80 23.99 18.63
C GLN A 441 -13.31 23.83 18.51
N GLY A 442 -13.85 22.59 18.51
CA GLY A 442 -15.28 22.31 18.45
C GLY A 442 -15.89 22.48 17.05
N ILE A 443 -15.08 22.42 15.99
CA ILE A 443 -15.59 22.38 14.61
C ILE A 443 -16.35 21.07 14.41
N SER A 444 -17.53 21.13 13.76
CA SER A 444 -18.38 19.96 13.57
C SER A 444 -17.74 18.91 12.67
N TYR A 445 -18.05 17.64 12.92
CA TYR A 445 -17.57 16.53 12.08
C TYR A 445 -18.08 16.67 10.64
N GLU A 446 -19.31 17.19 10.47
CA GLU A 446 -19.91 17.45 9.17
C GLU A 446 -19.12 18.48 8.37
N ASP A 447 -18.62 19.55 9.01
CA ASP A 447 -17.80 20.57 8.35
C ASP A 447 -16.42 20.02 7.99
N ILE A 448 -15.79 19.27 8.90
CA ILE A 448 -14.51 18.60 8.62
C ILE A 448 -14.68 17.64 7.46
N HIS A 449 -15.68 16.76 7.50
CA HIS A 449 -15.98 15.81 6.42
C HIS A 449 -16.28 16.52 5.09
N ARG A 450 -17.12 17.54 5.11
CA ARG A 450 -17.51 18.30 3.92
C ARG A 450 -16.29 18.87 3.18
N ILE A 451 -15.30 19.34 3.92
CA ILE A 451 -14.07 19.95 3.38
C ILE A 451 -13.07 18.88 2.97
N THR A 452 -12.81 17.92 3.84
CA THR A 452 -11.73 16.93 3.65
C THR A 452 -12.14 15.72 2.86
N LYS A 453 -13.45 15.43 2.81
CA LYS A 453 -14.03 14.18 2.29
C LYS A 453 -13.55 12.92 3.03
N ILE A 454 -12.83 13.06 4.14
CA ILE A 454 -12.47 11.94 5.01
C ILE A 454 -13.74 11.43 5.68
N ASP A 455 -13.91 10.10 5.73
CA ASP A 455 -15.08 9.48 6.35
C ASP A 455 -15.23 9.88 7.83
N ASN A 456 -16.47 10.15 8.26
CA ASN A 456 -16.78 10.55 9.62
C ASN A 456 -16.30 9.54 10.67
N TRP A 457 -16.20 8.26 10.31
CA TRP A 457 -15.66 7.25 11.20
C TRP A 457 -14.21 7.57 11.61
N PHE A 458 -13.34 7.97 10.67
CA PHE A 458 -11.97 8.35 10.99
C PHE A 458 -11.90 9.64 11.82
N ILE A 459 -12.78 10.59 11.55
CA ILE A 459 -12.88 11.84 12.33
C ILE A 459 -13.28 11.53 13.78
N ASP A 460 -14.26 10.65 13.98
CA ASP A 460 -14.69 10.16 15.30
C ASP A 460 -13.53 9.48 16.05
N LYS A 461 -12.74 8.65 15.39
CA LYS A 461 -11.58 7.98 15.98
C LYS A 461 -10.47 8.97 16.40
N ILE A 462 -10.27 10.02 15.63
CA ILE A 462 -9.35 11.12 16.01
C ILE A 462 -9.94 11.89 17.21
N ALA A 463 -11.25 12.08 17.26
CA ALA A 463 -11.91 12.75 18.37
C ALA A 463 -11.74 12.02 19.71
N ILE A 464 -11.79 10.68 19.72
CA ILE A 464 -11.51 9.87 20.91
C ILE A 464 -10.12 10.18 21.49
N LEU A 465 -9.11 10.36 20.61
CA LEU A 465 -7.76 10.74 21.04
C LEU A 465 -7.74 12.17 21.62
N VAL A 466 -8.43 13.12 20.98
CA VAL A 466 -8.55 14.51 21.46
C VAL A 466 -9.30 14.57 22.80
N GLU A 467 -10.34 13.78 22.98
CA GLU A 467 -11.07 13.67 24.25
C GLU A 467 -10.18 13.14 25.38
N MET A 468 -9.36 12.13 25.09
CA MET A 468 -8.39 11.62 26.06
C MET A 468 -7.32 12.66 26.41
N GLU A 469 -6.83 13.45 25.44
CA GLU A 469 -5.94 14.58 25.72
C GLU A 469 -6.58 15.58 26.69
N GLN A 470 -7.86 15.91 26.46
CA GLN A 470 -8.60 16.84 27.31
C GLN A 470 -8.81 16.27 28.71
N LYS A 471 -9.18 15.00 28.82
CA LYS A 471 -9.33 14.27 30.09
C LYS A 471 -8.05 14.32 30.92
N LEU A 472 -6.90 14.00 30.29
CA LEU A 472 -5.58 14.04 30.93
C LEU A 472 -5.17 15.44 31.38
N LYS A 473 -5.61 16.52 30.68
CA LYS A 473 -5.33 17.92 31.06
C LYS A 473 -6.17 18.42 32.22
N THR A 474 -7.42 17.97 32.34
CA THR A 474 -8.41 18.61 33.22
C THR A 474 -8.77 17.77 34.43
N GLU A 475 -8.56 16.46 34.40
CA GLU A 475 -8.91 15.56 35.49
C GLU A 475 -7.66 15.11 36.26
N GLU A 476 -7.86 14.67 37.50
CA GLU A 476 -6.79 14.06 38.29
C GLU A 476 -6.43 12.70 37.65
N LEU A 477 -5.12 12.48 37.45
CA LEU A 477 -4.64 11.23 36.90
C LEU A 477 -4.79 10.06 37.88
N THR A 478 -5.75 9.20 37.61
CA THR A 478 -5.95 7.95 38.35
C THR A 478 -5.28 6.77 37.61
N ALA A 479 -5.11 5.63 38.30
CA ALA A 479 -4.65 4.41 37.66
C ALA A 479 -5.58 3.95 36.52
N GLU A 480 -6.90 4.16 36.66
CA GLU A 480 -7.88 3.81 35.62
C GLU A 480 -7.73 4.70 34.39
N THR A 481 -7.64 6.02 34.58
CA THR A 481 -7.40 6.96 33.47
C THR A 481 -6.05 6.69 32.78
N LEU A 482 -5.01 6.36 33.57
CA LEU A 482 -3.71 5.95 33.01
C LEU A 482 -3.81 4.70 32.16
N LYS A 483 -4.54 3.68 32.65
CA LYS A 483 -4.78 2.44 31.91
C LYS A 483 -5.52 2.68 30.58
N GLU A 484 -6.55 3.53 30.62
CA GLU A 484 -7.32 3.92 29.43
C GLU A 484 -6.42 4.66 28.41
N ALA A 485 -5.63 5.65 28.85
CA ALA A 485 -4.68 6.34 27.99
C ALA A 485 -3.63 5.39 27.38
N LYS A 486 -3.13 4.42 28.15
CA LYS A 486 -2.19 3.40 27.64
C LYS A 486 -2.84 2.47 26.61
N ARG A 487 -4.11 2.11 26.74
CA ARG A 487 -4.84 1.34 25.72
C ARG A 487 -4.98 2.09 24.40
N LEU A 488 -5.04 3.43 24.44
CA LEU A 488 -4.99 4.31 23.28
C LEU A 488 -3.55 4.63 22.83
N GLU A 489 -2.55 3.97 23.43
CA GLU A 489 -1.13 4.09 23.10
C GLU A 489 -0.53 5.49 23.32
N PHE A 490 -1.06 6.30 24.25
CA PHE A 490 -0.39 7.53 24.69
C PHE A 490 0.96 7.19 25.32
N PRO A 491 2.08 7.77 24.86
CA PRO A 491 3.39 7.53 25.46
C PRO A 491 3.55 8.26 26.80
N ASP A 492 4.41 7.75 27.66
CA ASP A 492 4.56 8.25 29.02
C ASP A 492 4.99 9.73 29.07
N ASN A 493 5.83 10.18 28.12
CA ASN A 493 6.24 11.60 28.01
C ASN A 493 5.06 12.53 27.66
N VAL A 494 4.15 12.11 26.78
CA VAL A 494 2.95 12.90 26.43
C VAL A 494 1.96 12.96 27.60
N ILE A 495 1.76 11.82 28.29
CA ILE A 495 0.91 11.81 29.51
C ILE A 495 1.51 12.72 30.57
N ALA A 496 2.84 12.70 30.75
CA ALA A 496 3.54 13.57 31.69
C ALA A 496 3.32 15.05 31.38
N GLU A 497 3.47 15.44 30.11
CA GLU A 497 3.23 16.80 29.63
C GLU A 497 1.78 17.25 29.93
N LEU A 498 0.79 16.42 29.58
CA LEU A 498 -0.63 16.73 29.75
C LEU A 498 -1.06 16.85 31.22
N THR A 499 -0.46 16.04 32.08
CA THR A 499 -0.81 15.99 33.54
C THR A 499 0.06 16.87 34.41
N GLY A 500 1.06 17.56 33.84
CA GLY A 500 2.04 18.37 34.61
C GLY A 500 2.96 17.54 35.51
N LYS A 501 3.13 16.23 35.21
CA LYS A 501 4.01 15.31 35.93
C LYS A 501 5.31 15.09 35.16
N THR A 502 6.26 14.40 35.77
CA THR A 502 7.45 13.90 35.10
C THR A 502 7.18 12.54 34.45
N GLU A 503 7.90 12.23 33.39
CA GLU A 503 7.83 10.89 32.74
C GLU A 503 8.15 9.76 33.73
N ARG A 504 9.04 10.01 34.68
CA ARG A 504 9.39 9.06 35.74
C ARG A 504 8.20 8.77 36.67
N GLU A 505 7.45 9.78 37.06
CA GLU A 505 6.24 9.61 37.89
C GLU A 505 5.18 8.79 37.14
N ILE A 506 5.00 9.04 35.83
CA ILE A 506 4.06 8.25 35.00
C ILE A 506 4.52 6.80 34.91
N HIS A 507 5.82 6.59 34.65
CA HIS A 507 6.41 5.24 34.60
C HIS A 507 6.20 4.47 35.92
N ASP A 508 6.51 5.12 37.06
CA ASP A 508 6.39 4.49 38.38
C ASP A 508 4.92 4.21 38.70
N LEU A 509 3.99 5.16 38.45
CA LEU A 509 2.56 4.95 38.63
C LEU A 509 2.04 3.78 37.78
N ARG A 510 2.50 3.69 36.53
CA ARG A 510 2.14 2.59 35.63
C ARG A 510 2.64 1.24 36.16
N HIS A 511 3.90 1.20 36.58
CA HIS A 511 4.52 -0.01 37.11
C HIS A 511 3.86 -0.48 38.42
N ASP A 512 3.61 0.42 39.35
CA ASP A 512 2.98 0.12 40.66
C ASP A 512 1.55 -0.41 40.51
N ASN A 513 0.86 -0.05 39.42
CA ASN A 513 -0.49 -0.53 39.11
C ASN A 513 -0.51 -1.70 38.10
N GLY A 514 0.64 -2.28 37.78
CA GLY A 514 0.73 -3.42 36.85
C GLY A 514 0.31 -3.10 35.41
N ILE A 515 0.34 -1.84 35.00
CA ILE A 515 0.01 -1.40 33.63
C ILE A 515 1.26 -1.58 32.78
N THR A 516 1.41 -2.76 32.21
CA THR A 516 2.55 -3.16 31.37
C THR A 516 2.08 -3.55 29.97
N ALA A 517 2.96 -3.35 28.99
CA ALA A 517 2.69 -3.83 27.64
C ALA A 517 2.73 -5.35 27.60
N SER A 518 1.81 -5.92 26.86
CA SER A 518 1.77 -7.32 26.45
C SER A 518 2.15 -7.43 24.98
N TYR A 519 2.52 -8.62 24.53
CA TYR A 519 2.84 -8.86 23.13
C TYR A 519 1.91 -9.92 22.56
N LYS A 520 1.26 -9.59 21.45
CA LYS A 520 0.39 -10.48 20.70
C LYS A 520 1.06 -10.89 19.38
N MET A 521 0.71 -12.08 18.89
CA MET A 521 1.19 -12.55 17.58
C MET A 521 0.37 -11.93 16.44
N VAL A 522 1.03 -11.67 15.31
CA VAL A 522 0.32 -11.41 14.05
C VAL A 522 -0.30 -12.71 13.60
N ASP A 523 -1.62 -12.80 13.69
CA ASP A 523 -2.37 -14.03 13.42
C ASP A 523 -3.18 -13.90 12.13
N THR A 524 -2.92 -14.79 11.19
CA THR A 524 -3.63 -14.88 9.90
C THR A 524 -5.05 -15.43 10.04
N CYS A 525 -5.38 -16.02 11.16
CA CYS A 525 -6.58 -16.85 11.34
C CYS A 525 -7.55 -16.32 12.41
N ALA A 526 -7.36 -15.11 12.92
CA ALA A 526 -8.18 -14.52 13.99
C ALA A 526 -8.46 -15.50 15.14
N ALA A 527 -7.41 -16.18 15.61
CA ALA A 527 -7.42 -17.18 16.68
C ALA A 527 -8.26 -18.46 16.41
N GLU A 528 -8.76 -18.69 15.19
CA GLU A 528 -9.43 -19.95 14.84
C GLU A 528 -8.48 -21.16 14.92
N PHE A 529 -7.20 -20.95 14.63
CA PHE A 529 -6.14 -21.95 14.74
C PHE A 529 -4.96 -21.37 15.51
N ALA A 530 -4.20 -22.19 16.22
CA ALA A 530 -3.00 -21.74 16.89
C ALA A 530 -1.98 -21.23 15.86
N ALA A 531 -1.66 -19.94 15.89
CA ALA A 531 -0.65 -19.32 15.04
C ALA A 531 0.77 -19.73 15.49
N GLU A 532 1.69 -19.81 14.51
CA GLU A 532 3.12 -20.02 14.73
C GLU A 532 3.92 -18.97 13.95
N THR A 533 3.65 -17.71 14.21
CA THR A 533 4.31 -16.59 13.53
C THR A 533 5.51 -16.09 14.33
N PRO A 534 6.59 -15.63 13.66
CA PRO A 534 7.67 -14.93 14.34
C PRO A 534 7.39 -13.43 14.52
N TYR A 535 6.20 -12.93 14.12
CA TYR A 535 5.85 -11.52 14.16
C TYR A 535 4.97 -11.21 15.36
N TYR A 536 5.37 -10.19 16.12
CA TYR A 536 4.67 -9.75 17.33
C TYR A 536 4.45 -8.24 17.30
N TYR A 537 3.41 -7.80 18.02
CA TYR A 537 3.13 -6.39 18.27
C TYR A 537 2.77 -6.17 19.73
N SER A 538 3.08 -4.98 20.26
CA SER A 538 2.77 -4.63 21.65
C SER A 538 1.40 -4.00 21.77
N VAL A 539 0.70 -4.27 22.87
CA VAL A 539 -0.57 -3.65 23.25
C VAL A 539 -0.64 -3.50 24.77
N PHE A 540 -1.55 -2.64 25.25
CA PHE A 540 -1.85 -2.53 26.67
C PHE A 540 -3.24 -3.10 26.97
N GLY A 541 -3.36 -3.88 28.04
CA GLY A 541 -4.63 -4.41 28.52
C GLY A 541 -5.08 -5.74 27.94
N SER A 542 -4.20 -6.42 27.16
CA SER A 542 -4.41 -7.76 26.64
C SER A 542 -3.47 -8.78 27.31
N GLU A 543 -3.74 -10.08 27.12
CA GLU A 543 -2.85 -11.14 27.58
C GLU A 543 -1.59 -11.24 26.72
N ASN A 544 -0.49 -11.67 27.32
CA ASN A 544 0.78 -11.86 26.63
C ASN A 544 0.84 -13.24 25.96
N GLU A 545 1.04 -13.28 24.66
CA GLU A 545 1.12 -14.49 23.84
C GLU A 545 2.56 -14.97 23.60
N VAL A 546 3.57 -14.20 24.05
CA VAL A 546 4.97 -14.61 23.93
C VAL A 546 5.26 -15.71 24.94
N VAL A 547 5.53 -16.91 24.44
CA VAL A 547 5.93 -18.04 25.26
C VAL A 547 7.44 -18.25 25.15
N GLU A 548 8.11 -18.29 26.28
CA GLU A 548 9.54 -18.60 26.31
C GLU A 548 9.77 -20.10 26.11
N THR A 549 10.29 -20.47 24.93
CA THR A 549 10.44 -21.88 24.52
C THR A 549 11.90 -22.36 24.50
N SER A 550 12.88 -21.46 24.65
CA SER A 550 14.30 -21.85 24.53
C SER A 550 15.16 -21.29 25.65
N GLY A 551 16.01 -22.15 26.26
CA GLY A 551 17.08 -21.73 27.18
C GLY A 551 18.31 -21.09 26.51
N LYS A 552 18.21 -20.69 25.23
CA LYS A 552 19.32 -20.08 24.47
C LYS A 552 19.58 -18.64 24.93
N LYS A 553 20.83 -18.19 24.81
CA LYS A 553 21.15 -16.77 24.95
C LYS A 553 20.40 -15.96 23.90
N LYS A 554 19.83 -14.83 24.31
CA LYS A 554 19.04 -13.93 23.46
C LYS A 554 19.87 -12.70 23.07
N VAL A 555 19.72 -12.28 21.81
CA VAL A 555 20.31 -11.04 21.29
C VAL A 555 19.17 -10.25 20.67
N LEU A 556 19.00 -9.01 21.11
CA LEU A 556 18.08 -8.05 20.49
C LEU A 556 18.83 -7.31 19.38
N VAL A 557 18.31 -7.39 18.16
CA VAL A 557 18.80 -6.61 17.02
C VAL A 557 17.81 -5.49 16.74
N LEU A 558 18.28 -4.24 16.80
CA LEU A 558 17.47 -3.08 16.47
C LEU A 558 17.52 -2.82 14.97
N GLY A 559 16.35 -2.65 14.35
CA GLY A 559 16.23 -2.29 12.94
C GLY A 559 16.50 -0.80 12.70
N SER A 560 16.61 -0.41 11.43
CA SER A 560 16.95 0.96 11.01
C SER A 560 15.76 1.91 10.93
N GLY A 561 14.53 1.42 11.18
CA GLY A 561 13.30 2.21 11.04
C GLY A 561 12.85 2.35 9.56
N PRO A 562 12.02 3.36 9.26
CA PRO A 562 11.50 3.57 7.91
C PRO A 562 12.59 4.02 6.94
N ILE A 563 12.42 3.65 5.67
CA ILE A 563 13.33 4.11 4.63
C ILE A 563 13.20 5.62 4.46
N ARG A 564 14.34 6.29 4.49
CA ARG A 564 14.43 7.74 4.35
C ARG A 564 15.72 8.13 3.64
N ILE A 565 15.73 9.32 3.04
CA ILE A 565 16.91 9.86 2.37
C ILE A 565 18.05 10.04 3.38
N GLY A 566 19.23 9.49 3.07
CA GLY A 566 20.42 9.49 3.93
C GLY A 566 20.48 8.34 4.94
N GLN A 567 19.46 7.50 5.01
CA GLN A 567 19.44 6.28 5.79
C GLN A 567 18.52 5.26 5.09
N GLY A 568 18.93 4.90 3.90
CA GLY A 568 18.26 3.86 3.14
C GLY A 568 18.91 2.49 3.37
N ILE A 569 18.64 1.58 2.47
CA ILE A 569 19.36 0.32 2.39
C ILE A 569 20.74 0.61 1.80
N VAL A 570 21.68 0.90 2.63
CA VAL A 570 23.09 1.08 2.28
C VAL A 570 23.90 0.05 3.03
#